data_6fd748b192727ee60a0ad5f76e82313d
#
_entry.id   6fd748b192727ee60a0ad5f76e82313d
#
_cell.length_a   1.000
_cell.length_b   1.000
_cell.length_c   1.000
_cell.angle_alpha   90.00
_cell.angle_beta   90.00
_cell.angle_gamma   90.00
#
_symmetry.space_group_name_H-M   'P 1'
#
loop_
_entity.id
_entity.type
_entity.pdbx_description
1 polymer ?
#
loop_
_entity_poly.entity_id
_entity_poly.type
_entity_poly.pdbx_seq_one_letter_code
_entity_poly.pdbx_strand_id
1 'polypeptide(L)'
;MVHDCDSGKTLILGVGNKLRGDDGFGSCFAEALKRCGIRCCNVIVLETMHIYAIDYIKNYNTVIILDVILEDAPPGTILVKEIDPNAVGEMDLVDELKTISAHYFGPHHLIILAHKLGYFNGKAYLLGIVPANLYPHQQIISTALRNAIPKYYDVFRELASKFGCKVPSLTCIIRVFEQVCVI
;
A
#
# COMPACT_ATOMS: atom_id res chain seq x y z
N MET A 1 6.91 -1.06 -32.02
CA MET A 1 7.23 0.11 -31.20
C MET A 1 7.06 -0.30 -29.75
N VAL A 2 8.14 -0.50 -29.04
CA VAL A 2 8.13 -0.71 -27.59
C VAL A 2 7.72 0.65 -27.02
N HIS A 3 6.50 0.78 -26.50
CA HIS A 3 6.15 1.95 -25.73
C HIS A 3 7.06 1.95 -24.51
N ASP A 4 8.06 2.84 -24.55
CA ASP A 4 8.89 3.11 -23.38
C ASP A 4 7.95 3.41 -22.21
N CYS A 5 8.02 2.56 -21.21
CA CYS A 5 7.49 2.90 -19.91
C CYS A 5 8.22 4.16 -19.46
N ASP A 6 7.52 5.19 -19.10
CA ASP A 6 8.06 6.29 -18.32
C ASP A 6 8.40 5.69 -16.93
N SER A 7 9.31 4.70 -17.03
CA SER A 7 9.64 3.73 -16.00
C SER A 7 10.34 4.45 -14.87
N GLY A 8 9.75 4.48 -13.73
CA GLY A 8 10.36 4.99 -12.51
C GLY A 8 9.57 6.08 -11.79
N LYS A 9 8.43 6.55 -12.33
CA LYS A 9 7.67 7.63 -11.70
C LYS A 9 6.58 7.15 -10.72
N THR A 10 6.20 5.88 -10.77
CA THR A 10 5.18 5.31 -9.88
C THR A 10 5.75 4.19 -9.02
N LEU A 11 5.58 4.32 -7.71
CA LEU A 11 5.89 3.31 -6.71
C LEU A 11 4.61 2.70 -6.16
N ILE A 12 4.57 1.39 -6.08
CA ILE A 12 3.58 0.64 -5.31
C ILE A 12 4.27 0.15 -4.04
N LEU A 13 3.75 0.56 -2.90
CA LEU A 13 4.29 0.23 -1.58
C LEU A 13 3.29 -0.66 -0.85
N GLY A 14 3.55 -1.95 -0.81
CA GLY A 14 2.73 -2.89 -0.04
C GLY A 14 3.21 -2.98 1.40
N VAL A 15 2.29 -2.77 2.33
CA VAL A 15 2.60 -2.72 3.76
C VAL A 15 1.78 -3.79 4.49
N GLY A 16 2.33 -4.32 5.57
CA GLY A 16 1.62 -5.18 6.50
C GLY A 16 2.35 -6.46 6.85
N ASN A 17 2.16 -6.88 8.10
CA ASN A 17 2.84 -8.04 8.68
C ASN A 17 2.02 -9.32 8.45
N LYS A 18 2.58 -10.24 7.67
CA LYS A 18 1.96 -11.53 7.33
C LYS A 18 1.73 -12.45 8.54
N LEU A 19 2.38 -12.18 9.67
CA LEU A 19 2.19 -12.93 10.92
C LEU A 19 1.00 -12.42 11.76
N ARG A 20 0.26 -11.43 11.26
CA ARG A 20 -0.85 -10.78 11.99
C ARG A 20 -2.18 -10.84 11.24
N GLY A 21 -2.50 -11.98 10.64
CA GLY A 21 -3.77 -12.16 9.93
C GLY A 21 -3.92 -11.18 8.76
N ASP A 22 -5.04 -10.47 8.74
CA ASP A 22 -5.38 -9.55 7.66
C ASP A 22 -4.39 -8.37 7.47
N ASP A 23 -3.59 -8.05 8.49
CA ASP A 23 -2.54 -7.03 8.40
C ASP A 23 -1.58 -7.29 7.24
N GLY A 24 -1.32 -8.56 6.93
CA GLY A 24 -0.47 -8.96 5.81
C GLY A 24 -1.05 -8.73 4.42
N PHE A 25 -2.31 -8.30 4.26
CA PHE A 25 -2.97 -8.23 2.96
C PHE A 25 -2.24 -7.33 1.96
N GLY A 26 -1.86 -6.11 2.36
CA GLY A 26 -1.19 -5.16 1.48
C GLY A 26 0.17 -5.66 1.00
N SER A 27 0.99 -6.22 1.90
CA SER A 27 2.28 -6.81 1.57
C SER A 27 2.14 -8.03 0.65
N CYS A 28 1.13 -8.87 0.88
CA CYS A 28 0.84 -10.02 0.04
C CYS A 28 0.41 -9.66 -1.36
N PHE A 29 -0.48 -8.69 -1.48
CA PHE A 29 -0.95 -8.23 -2.79
C PHE A 29 0.17 -7.60 -3.60
N ALA A 30 1.02 -6.79 -2.97
CA ALA A 30 2.20 -6.22 -3.60
C ALA A 30 3.21 -7.30 -4.04
N GLU A 31 3.45 -8.32 -3.23
CA GLU A 31 4.30 -9.45 -3.60
C GLU A 31 3.72 -10.21 -4.79
N ALA A 32 2.39 -10.42 -4.83
CA ALA A 32 1.73 -11.05 -5.98
C ALA A 32 1.90 -10.21 -7.25
N LEU A 33 1.74 -8.87 -7.18
CA LEU A 33 1.99 -7.98 -8.31
C LEU A 33 3.41 -8.11 -8.83
N LYS A 34 4.39 -8.14 -7.93
CA LYS A 34 5.81 -8.26 -8.27
C LYS A 34 6.12 -9.58 -8.97
N ARG A 35 5.65 -10.71 -8.40
CA ARG A 35 5.86 -12.06 -8.97
C ARG A 35 5.10 -12.28 -10.27
N CYS A 36 3.93 -11.68 -10.43
CA CYS A 36 3.16 -11.74 -11.68
C CYS A 36 3.70 -10.79 -12.77
N GLY A 37 4.73 -10.00 -12.48
CA GLY A 37 5.42 -9.20 -13.49
C GLY A 37 4.68 -7.92 -13.87
N ILE A 38 4.19 -7.16 -12.88
CA ILE A 38 3.72 -5.79 -13.13
C ILE A 38 4.80 -4.97 -13.81
N ARG A 39 4.44 -4.11 -14.75
CA ARG A 39 5.39 -3.31 -15.55
C ARG A 39 5.07 -1.83 -15.47
N CYS A 40 6.07 -0.99 -15.78
CA CYS A 40 6.00 0.48 -15.83
C CYS A 40 5.75 1.14 -14.45
N CYS A 41 6.02 0.41 -13.38
CA CYS A 41 6.06 0.90 -12.01
C CYS A 41 6.97 -0.01 -11.16
N ASN A 42 7.42 0.50 -10.04
CA ASN A 42 8.21 -0.28 -9.08
C ASN A 42 7.33 -0.78 -7.94
N VAL A 43 7.69 -1.92 -7.36
CA VAL A 43 6.99 -2.50 -6.23
C VAL A 43 7.97 -2.76 -5.10
N ILE A 44 7.68 -2.21 -3.93
CA ILE A 44 8.39 -2.47 -2.68
C ILE A 44 7.41 -3.07 -1.68
N VAL A 45 7.86 -4.07 -0.94
CA VAL A 45 7.07 -4.74 0.09
C VAL A 45 7.73 -4.48 1.44
N LEU A 46 6.94 -4.00 2.39
CA LEU A 46 7.35 -3.74 3.77
C LEU A 46 6.46 -4.54 4.73
N GLU A 47 7.09 -5.14 5.73
CA GLU A 47 6.34 -5.82 6.81
C GLU A 47 5.68 -4.82 7.77
N THR A 48 6.26 -3.63 7.89
CA THR A 48 5.76 -2.57 8.77
C THR A 48 6.15 -1.21 8.18
N MET A 49 5.25 -0.25 8.29
CA MET A 49 5.56 1.13 7.96
C MET A 49 6.54 1.70 8.98
N HIS A 50 7.59 2.35 8.52
CA HIS A 50 8.60 2.98 9.36
C HIS A 50 9.21 4.22 8.68
N ILE A 51 9.81 5.09 9.46
CA ILE A 51 10.35 6.38 8.97
C ILE A 51 11.38 6.23 7.84
N TYR A 52 12.18 5.17 7.83
CA TYR A 52 13.17 4.93 6.77
C TYR A 52 12.50 4.62 5.41
N ALA A 53 11.18 4.37 5.39
CA ALA A 53 10.44 4.23 4.14
C ALA A 53 10.45 5.50 3.30
N ILE A 54 10.80 6.65 3.88
CA ILE A 54 11.06 7.90 3.15
C ILE A 54 12.09 7.70 2.04
N ASP A 55 13.14 6.92 2.27
CA ASP A 55 14.18 6.68 1.27
C ASP A 55 13.66 5.93 0.05
N TYR A 56 12.61 5.13 0.20
CA TYR A 56 12.00 4.40 -0.91
C TYR A 56 11.12 5.29 -1.79
N ILE A 57 10.50 6.34 -1.22
CA ILE A 57 9.56 7.19 -1.96
C ILE A 57 10.23 8.38 -2.66
N LYS A 58 11.47 8.67 -2.32
CA LYS A 58 12.28 9.68 -3.02
C LYS A 58 12.30 9.39 -4.51
N ASN A 59 12.25 10.42 -5.33
CA ASN A 59 12.35 10.33 -6.78
C ASN A 59 11.11 9.71 -7.51
N TYR A 60 10.03 9.42 -6.80
CA TYR A 60 8.76 9.04 -7.41
C TYR A 60 7.80 10.22 -7.51
N ASN A 61 7.02 10.25 -8.58
CA ASN A 61 5.98 11.27 -8.78
C ASN A 61 4.65 10.79 -8.25
N THR A 62 4.48 9.47 -8.10
CA THR A 62 3.27 8.86 -7.55
C THR A 62 3.64 7.71 -6.64
N VAL A 63 2.99 7.65 -5.49
CA VAL A 63 3.08 6.52 -4.55
C VAL A 63 1.68 5.97 -4.30
N ILE A 64 1.49 4.67 -4.53
CA ILE A 64 0.27 3.95 -4.20
C ILE A 64 0.60 3.00 -3.05
N ILE A 65 0.06 3.28 -1.88
CA ILE A 65 0.27 2.47 -0.68
C ILE A 65 -0.88 1.48 -0.56
N LEU A 66 -0.54 0.20 -0.41
CA LEU A 66 -1.48 -0.90 -0.22
C LEU A 66 -1.38 -1.34 1.24
N ASP A 67 -2.45 -1.18 2.01
CA ASP A 67 -2.45 -1.46 3.45
C ASP A 67 -3.86 -1.84 3.93
N VAL A 68 -3.97 -2.34 5.14
CA VAL A 68 -5.26 -2.42 5.83
C VAL A 68 -5.59 -1.06 6.44
N ILE A 69 -6.88 -0.78 6.57
CA ILE A 69 -7.36 0.48 7.14
C ILE A 69 -8.46 0.19 8.17
N LEU A 70 -8.30 0.78 9.36
CA LEU A 70 -9.29 0.68 10.42
C LEU A 70 -10.35 1.76 10.21
N GLU A 71 -11.52 1.32 9.75
CA GLU A 71 -12.69 2.17 9.51
C GLU A 71 -13.92 1.46 10.06
N ASP A 72 -14.93 2.23 10.44
CA ASP A 72 -16.23 1.71 10.86
C ASP A 72 -17.05 1.25 9.64
N ALA A 73 -16.60 0.15 9.04
CA ALA A 73 -17.19 -0.45 7.85
C ALA A 73 -17.00 -1.97 7.87
N PRO A 74 -17.85 -2.73 7.14
CA PRO A 74 -17.74 -4.18 7.08
C PRO A 74 -16.36 -4.65 6.58
N PRO A 75 -15.82 -5.75 7.12
CA PRO A 75 -14.58 -6.36 6.61
C PRO A 75 -14.64 -6.62 5.09
N GLY A 76 -13.53 -6.33 4.40
CA GLY A 76 -13.46 -6.41 2.94
C GLY A 76 -13.94 -5.15 2.22
N THR A 77 -14.40 -4.12 2.93
CA THR A 77 -14.66 -2.80 2.34
C THR A 77 -13.36 -2.19 1.84
N ILE A 78 -13.39 -1.69 0.60
CA ILE A 78 -12.23 -1.14 -0.09
C ILE A 78 -12.37 0.37 -0.16
N LEU A 79 -11.32 1.09 0.19
CA LEU A 79 -11.28 2.54 0.23
C LEU A 79 -10.04 3.05 -0.53
N VAL A 80 -10.25 4.09 -1.33
CA VAL A 80 -9.16 4.85 -1.96
C VAL A 80 -9.15 6.24 -1.35
N LYS A 81 -8.04 6.61 -0.73
CA LYS A 81 -7.84 7.94 -0.15
C LYS A 81 -6.62 8.59 -0.81
N GLU A 82 -6.80 9.77 -1.36
CA GLU A 82 -5.65 10.63 -1.71
C GLU A 82 -5.10 11.24 -0.43
N ILE A 83 -3.78 11.17 -0.26
CA ILE A 83 -3.12 11.74 0.92
C ILE A 83 -2.67 13.15 0.55
N ASP A 84 -3.31 14.14 1.16
CA ASP A 84 -2.88 15.53 1.04
C ASP A 84 -1.67 15.77 1.96
N PRO A 85 -0.49 16.05 1.40
CA PRO A 85 0.71 16.29 2.22
C PRO A 85 0.66 17.61 3.01
N ASN A 86 -0.32 18.48 2.73
CA ASN A 86 -0.52 19.75 3.43
C ASN A 86 -1.64 19.68 4.48
N ALA A 87 -2.28 18.52 4.67
CA ALA A 87 -3.40 18.35 5.59
C ALA A 87 -3.06 18.69 7.07
N VAL A 88 -1.78 18.62 7.43
CA VAL A 88 -1.31 18.86 8.80
C VAL A 88 -0.29 20.00 8.82
N GLY A 89 -0.46 20.94 9.74
CA GLY A 89 0.51 22.02 9.99
C GLY A 89 1.85 21.50 10.51
N GLU A 90 2.92 22.29 10.40
CA GLU A 90 4.26 21.88 10.86
C GLU A 90 4.31 21.62 12.38
N MET A 91 3.65 22.47 13.17
CA MET A 91 3.58 22.31 14.63
C MET A 91 2.80 21.06 15.03
N ASP A 92 1.67 20.81 14.36
CA ASP A 92 0.83 19.64 14.61
C ASP A 92 1.56 18.36 14.27
N LEU A 93 2.32 18.35 13.16
CA LEU A 93 3.14 17.17 12.78
C LEU A 93 4.23 16.89 13.81
N VAL A 94 4.92 17.92 14.33
CA VAL A 94 5.96 17.73 15.36
C VAL A 94 5.35 17.15 16.64
N ASP A 95 4.18 17.62 17.03
CA ASP A 95 3.51 17.12 18.24
C ASP A 95 2.93 15.71 18.03
N GLU A 96 2.39 15.41 16.85
CA GLU A 96 2.03 14.05 16.47
C GLU A 96 3.26 13.11 16.52
N LEU A 97 4.37 13.48 15.92
CA LEU A 97 5.58 12.66 15.91
C LEU A 97 6.17 12.42 17.31
N LYS A 98 6.02 13.36 18.25
CA LYS A 98 6.44 13.18 19.65
C LYS A 98 5.55 12.17 20.39
N THR A 99 4.28 12.08 20.03
CA THR A 99 3.29 11.20 20.66
C THR A 99 3.20 9.82 19.96
N ILE A 100 3.62 9.75 18.70
CA ILE A 100 3.64 8.52 17.93
C ILE A 100 4.75 7.61 18.48
N SER A 101 4.35 6.53 19.14
CA SER A 101 5.26 5.40 19.31
C SER A 101 5.56 4.82 17.91
N ALA A 102 6.71 4.16 17.76
CA ALA A 102 7.09 3.53 16.48
C ALA A 102 6.03 2.58 15.88
N HIS A 103 5.03 2.20 16.67
CA HIS A 103 3.91 1.34 16.29
C HIS A 103 2.72 2.06 15.62
N TYR A 104 2.70 3.39 15.63
CA TYR A 104 1.60 4.19 15.07
C TYR A 104 1.98 5.01 13.84
N PHE A 105 3.20 4.85 13.34
CA PHE A 105 3.64 5.55 12.14
C PHE A 105 2.96 4.95 10.90
N GLY A 106 1.95 5.64 10.39
CA GLY A 106 1.12 5.18 9.27
C GLY A 106 1.47 5.82 7.93
N PRO A 107 0.79 5.40 6.85
CA PRO A 107 1.03 5.87 5.49
C PRO A 107 0.97 7.39 5.33
N HIS A 108 0.01 8.06 5.96
CA HIS A 108 -0.15 9.51 5.87
C HIS A 108 1.02 10.25 6.55
N HIS A 109 1.49 9.77 7.72
CA HIS A 109 2.65 10.36 8.39
C HIS A 109 3.91 10.29 7.51
N LEU A 110 4.11 9.16 6.82
CA LEU A 110 5.22 9.00 5.89
C LEU A 110 5.21 10.07 4.79
N ILE A 111 4.06 10.24 4.14
CA ILE A 111 3.91 11.16 3.01
C ILE A 111 4.05 12.62 3.46
N ILE A 112 3.38 13.00 4.55
CA ILE A 112 3.45 14.36 5.10
C ILE A 112 4.88 14.69 5.51
N LEU A 113 5.55 13.80 6.24
CA LEU A 113 6.93 14.00 6.67
C LEU A 113 7.89 14.11 5.48
N ALA A 114 7.77 13.21 4.50
CA ALA A 114 8.61 13.27 3.30
C ALA A 114 8.41 14.54 2.50
N HIS A 115 7.19 15.05 2.43
CA HIS A 115 6.87 16.33 1.78
C HIS A 115 7.50 17.50 2.53
N LYS A 116 7.32 17.59 3.85
CA LYS A 116 7.89 18.65 4.69
C LYS A 116 9.43 18.68 4.65
N LEU A 117 10.08 17.53 4.49
CA LEU A 117 11.52 17.41 4.32
C LEU A 117 11.99 17.69 2.87
N GLY A 118 11.08 17.98 1.94
CA GLY A 118 11.40 18.24 0.53
C GLY A 118 11.82 17.00 -0.26
N TYR A 119 11.56 15.80 0.26
CA TYR A 119 11.93 14.54 -0.39
C TYR A 119 10.84 13.98 -1.32
N PHE A 120 9.60 14.45 -1.16
CA PHE A 120 8.48 13.98 -1.97
C PHE A 120 7.50 15.14 -2.26
N ASN A 121 7.25 15.41 -3.54
CA ASN A 121 6.30 16.45 -4.00
C ASN A 121 5.29 15.86 -5.01
N GLY A 122 5.12 14.55 -4.98
CA GLY A 122 4.25 13.81 -5.88
C GLY A 122 2.84 13.63 -5.33
N LYS A 123 2.07 12.77 -6.01
CA LYS A 123 0.75 12.33 -5.57
C LYS A 123 0.86 11.04 -4.76
N ALA A 124 0.13 10.95 -3.67
CA ALA A 124 0.11 9.77 -2.84
C ALA A 124 -1.33 9.27 -2.63
N TYR A 125 -1.51 7.98 -2.73
CA TYR A 125 -2.80 7.30 -2.56
C TYR A 125 -2.65 6.15 -1.58
N LEU A 126 -3.61 6.01 -0.68
CA LEU A 126 -3.81 4.83 0.14
C LEU A 126 -4.97 4.03 -0.47
N LEU A 127 -4.68 2.84 -0.96
CA LEU A 127 -5.67 1.83 -1.30
C LEU A 127 -5.78 0.89 -0.11
N GLY A 128 -6.78 1.13 0.71
CA GLY A 128 -7.03 0.41 1.94
C GLY A 128 -8.10 -0.66 1.81
N ILE A 129 -8.02 -1.67 2.67
CA ILE A 129 -9.07 -2.67 2.86
C ILE A 129 -9.35 -2.83 4.36
N VAL A 130 -10.63 -2.88 4.73
CA VAL A 130 -11.04 -3.03 6.13
C VAL A 130 -10.83 -4.48 6.58
N PRO A 131 -10.02 -4.74 7.63
CA PRO A 131 -9.72 -6.10 8.08
C PRO A 131 -10.86 -6.70 8.89
N ALA A 132 -10.95 -8.03 8.92
CA ALA A 132 -11.81 -8.76 9.84
C ALA A 132 -11.10 -9.03 11.17
N ASN A 133 -9.79 -9.27 11.13
CA ASN A 133 -8.98 -9.49 12.33
C ASN A 133 -7.52 -9.09 12.14
N LEU A 134 -6.88 -8.67 13.22
CA LEU A 134 -5.46 -8.28 13.28
C LEU A 134 -4.73 -9.03 14.42
N TYR A 135 -5.17 -10.24 14.74
CA TYR A 135 -4.59 -11.01 15.85
C TYR A 135 -3.17 -11.47 15.52
N PRO A 136 -2.23 -11.30 16.46
CA PRO A 136 -0.86 -11.81 16.30
C PRO A 136 -0.88 -13.36 16.22
N HIS A 137 0.09 -13.90 15.49
CA HIS A 137 0.27 -15.34 15.26
C HIS A 137 -0.84 -16.02 14.43
N GLN A 138 -1.68 -15.26 13.75
CA GLN A 138 -2.58 -15.77 12.72
C GLN A 138 -1.99 -15.45 11.33
N GLN A 139 -1.47 -16.44 10.65
CA GLN A 139 -0.84 -16.28 9.34
C GLN A 139 -1.83 -16.37 8.17
N ILE A 140 -3.13 -16.43 8.45
CA ILE A 140 -4.17 -16.66 7.45
C ILE A 140 -4.97 -15.39 7.25
N ILE A 141 -5.00 -14.91 6.01
CA ILE A 141 -5.92 -13.86 5.58
C ILE A 141 -7.37 -14.36 5.69
N SER A 142 -8.23 -13.56 6.29
CA SER A 142 -9.64 -13.90 6.51
C SER A 142 -10.39 -14.18 5.20
N THR A 143 -11.46 -14.96 5.28
CA THR A 143 -12.32 -15.25 4.14
C THR A 143 -12.94 -13.97 3.55
N ALA A 144 -13.24 -12.97 4.39
CA ALA A 144 -13.77 -11.70 3.95
C ALA A 144 -12.79 -10.99 2.99
N LEU A 145 -11.51 -10.91 3.36
CA LEU A 145 -10.51 -10.27 2.53
C LEU A 145 -10.16 -11.09 1.29
N ARG A 146 -10.09 -12.41 1.40
CA ARG A 146 -9.87 -13.29 0.24
C ARG A 146 -10.98 -13.14 -0.80
N ASN A 147 -12.23 -13.09 -0.37
CA ASN A 147 -13.37 -12.86 -1.26
C ASN A 147 -13.37 -11.46 -1.90
N ALA A 148 -12.75 -10.49 -1.25
CA ALA A 148 -12.63 -9.12 -1.76
C ALA A 148 -11.52 -8.95 -2.82
N ILE A 149 -10.60 -9.92 -2.99
CA ILE A 149 -9.45 -9.81 -3.92
C ILE A 149 -9.87 -9.39 -5.34
N PRO A 150 -10.91 -9.97 -5.98
CA PRO A 150 -11.27 -9.55 -7.33
C PRO A 150 -11.67 -8.08 -7.41
N LYS A 151 -12.46 -7.60 -6.47
CA LYS A 151 -12.88 -6.21 -6.40
C LYS A 151 -11.70 -5.28 -6.08
N TYR A 152 -10.83 -5.69 -5.14
CA TYR A 152 -9.62 -4.94 -4.79
C TYR A 152 -8.68 -4.80 -5.99
N TYR A 153 -8.51 -5.89 -6.75
CA TYR A 153 -7.75 -5.88 -7.98
C TYR A 153 -8.32 -4.90 -9.02
N ASP A 154 -9.64 -4.87 -9.21
CA ASP A 154 -10.24 -3.95 -10.18
C ASP A 154 -10.02 -2.48 -9.79
N VAL A 155 -10.20 -2.14 -8.51
CA VAL A 155 -9.92 -0.80 -7.98
C VAL A 155 -8.43 -0.45 -8.11
N PHE A 156 -7.54 -1.38 -7.75
CA PHE A 156 -6.10 -1.20 -7.92
C PHE A 156 -5.73 -0.98 -9.38
N ARG A 157 -6.24 -1.83 -10.30
CA ARG A 157 -5.98 -1.73 -11.72
C ARG A 157 -6.42 -0.38 -12.29
N GLU A 158 -7.62 0.07 -11.93
CA GLU A 158 -8.11 1.39 -12.36
C GLU A 158 -7.19 2.51 -11.87
N LEU A 159 -6.83 2.49 -10.58
CA LEU A 159 -5.95 3.51 -10.00
C LEU A 159 -4.55 3.49 -10.63
N ALA A 160 -3.91 2.32 -10.68
CA ALA A 160 -2.54 2.17 -11.16
C ALA A 160 -2.40 2.47 -12.66
N SER A 161 -3.44 2.15 -13.46
CA SER A 161 -3.45 2.46 -14.91
C SER A 161 -3.48 3.95 -15.20
N LYS A 162 -4.05 4.78 -14.33
CA LYS A 162 -4.01 6.26 -14.45
C LYS A 162 -2.57 6.81 -14.44
N PHE A 163 -1.66 6.05 -13.85
CA PHE A 163 -0.23 6.39 -13.73
C PHE A 163 0.67 5.51 -14.62
N GLY A 164 0.08 4.88 -15.65
CA GLY A 164 0.82 4.15 -16.66
C GLY A 164 1.26 2.73 -16.29
N CYS A 165 0.89 2.22 -15.11
CA CYS A 165 1.21 0.86 -14.71
C CYS A 165 0.49 -0.17 -15.59
N LYS A 166 1.20 -1.22 -16.01
CA LYS A 166 0.62 -2.36 -16.73
C LYS A 166 0.41 -3.52 -15.76
N VAL A 167 -0.82 -3.65 -15.31
CA VAL A 167 -1.20 -4.60 -14.26
C VAL A 167 -1.34 -6.01 -14.83
N PRO A 168 -0.77 -7.06 -14.21
CA PRO A 168 -0.90 -8.45 -14.63
C PRO A 168 -2.33 -8.97 -14.43
N SER A 169 -2.66 -10.14 -14.99
CA SER A 169 -4.01 -10.70 -14.93
C SER A 169 -4.44 -11.06 -13.50
N LEU A 170 -5.75 -10.91 -13.22
CA LEU A 170 -6.34 -11.30 -11.94
C LEU A 170 -6.06 -12.77 -11.58
N THR A 171 -6.13 -13.67 -12.57
CA THR A 171 -5.85 -15.10 -12.36
C THR A 171 -4.44 -15.35 -11.82
N CYS A 172 -3.42 -14.62 -12.34
CA CYS A 172 -2.07 -14.68 -11.80
C CYS A 172 -2.02 -14.16 -10.37
N ILE A 173 -2.64 -13.01 -10.11
CA ILE A 173 -2.66 -12.40 -8.78
C ILE A 173 -3.27 -13.33 -7.74
N ILE A 174 -4.45 -13.89 -8.00
CA ILE A 174 -5.11 -14.81 -7.05
C ILE A 174 -4.20 -16.01 -6.75
N ARG A 175 -3.69 -16.68 -7.79
CA ARG A 175 -2.83 -17.85 -7.62
C ARG A 175 -1.57 -17.54 -6.80
N VAL A 176 -0.90 -16.42 -7.08
CA VAL A 176 0.33 -16.05 -6.37
C VAL A 176 0.02 -15.55 -4.97
N PHE A 177 -1.06 -14.79 -4.79
CA PHE A 177 -1.52 -14.33 -3.47
C PHE A 177 -1.73 -15.52 -2.52
N GLU A 178 -2.42 -16.57 -2.97
CA GLU A 178 -2.61 -17.80 -2.19
C GLU A 178 -1.29 -18.47 -1.82
N GLN A 179 -0.27 -18.43 -2.68
CA GLN A 179 1.04 -19.01 -2.40
C GLN A 179 1.87 -18.20 -1.39
N VAL A 180 1.73 -16.87 -1.38
CA VAL A 180 2.58 -16.00 -0.54
C VAL A 180 1.95 -15.66 0.81
N CYS A 181 0.65 -15.88 0.96
CA CYS A 181 -0.13 -15.51 2.14
C CYS A 181 -0.86 -16.64 2.83
N VAL A 182 -0.71 -17.85 2.33
CA VAL A 182 -1.15 -19.06 3.02
C VAL A 182 0.12 -19.82 3.38
N ILE A 183 0.55 -19.67 4.60
CA ILE A 183 1.57 -20.53 5.19
C ILE A 183 0.87 -21.51 6.12
#